data_7b0a0e39a6016e7ead1f262b94bc3f5e
#
_entry.id   7b0a0e39a6016e7ead1f262b94bc3f5e
#
_cell.length_a   1.000
_cell.length_b   1.000
_cell.length_c   1.000
_cell.angle_alpha   90.00
_cell.angle_beta   90.00
_cell.angle_gamma   90.00
#
_symmetry.space_group_name_H-M   'P 1'
#
loop_
_entity.id
_entity.type
_entity.pdbx_description
1 polymer ?
#
loop_
_entity_poly.entity_id
_entity_poly.type
_entity_poly.pdbx_seq_one_letter_code
_entity_poly.pdbx_strand_id
1 'polypeptide(L)'
;MLNNLTPEQKNILQIMVPVLGLVADIAHAMVRIYVPDDDKRWLNIYRQEMPRTHLGVQQVDMTVRSVRVVEEPIINRCITRNISVIGRREWELGSFSSFTVYPLTDYRGKCFGAVSFSTSTPDNTIIRMALDLLLNIRGMEAGNEHYKRM
;
A
#
# COMPACT_ATOMS: atom_id res chain seq x y z
N MET A 1 -7.69 6.08 14.73
CA MET A 1 -8.70 5.04 14.48
C MET A 1 -9.25 5.16 13.08
N LEU A 2 -9.64 4.04 12.47
CA LEU A 2 -10.07 3.99 11.08
C LEU A 2 -11.59 4.10 10.95
N ASN A 3 -12.19 5.03 11.66
CA ASN A 3 -13.66 5.17 11.72
C ASN A 3 -14.26 5.83 10.46
N ASN A 4 -13.45 6.54 9.67
CA ASN A 4 -13.90 7.22 8.46
C ASN A 4 -14.03 6.32 7.23
N LEU A 5 -13.60 5.07 7.33
CA LEU A 5 -13.70 4.16 6.19
C LEU A 5 -15.13 3.71 5.97
N THR A 6 -15.59 3.82 4.73
CA THR A 6 -16.89 3.26 4.34
C THR A 6 -16.83 1.73 4.39
N PRO A 7 -17.99 1.04 4.49
CA PRO A 7 -18.00 -0.43 4.40
C PRO A 7 -17.34 -0.98 3.14
N GLU A 8 -17.49 -0.30 2.01
CA GLU A 8 -16.85 -0.64 0.75
C GLU A 8 -15.32 -0.57 0.85
N GLN A 9 -14.80 0.52 1.41
CA GLN A 9 -13.36 0.72 1.59
C GLN A 9 -12.77 -0.34 2.53
N LYS A 10 -13.46 -0.65 3.63
CA LYS A 10 -13.05 -1.73 4.54
C LYS A 10 -13.02 -3.09 3.83
N ASN A 11 -14.01 -3.35 2.99
CA ASN A 11 -14.07 -4.58 2.22
C ASN A 11 -12.90 -4.70 1.24
N ILE A 12 -12.54 -3.62 0.56
CA ILE A 12 -11.37 -3.59 -0.34
C ILE A 12 -10.11 -3.97 0.43
N LEU A 13 -9.89 -3.38 1.60
CA LEU A 13 -8.72 -3.70 2.43
C LEU A 13 -8.72 -5.16 2.88
N GLN A 14 -9.86 -5.71 3.27
CA GLN A 14 -9.99 -7.09 3.70
C GLN A 14 -9.69 -8.08 2.57
N ILE A 15 -10.03 -7.72 1.33
CA ILE A 15 -9.72 -8.55 0.15
C ILE A 15 -8.22 -8.52 -0.14
N MET A 16 -7.57 -7.38 0.04
CA MET A 16 -6.15 -7.20 -0.30
C MET A 16 -5.21 -7.86 0.70
N VAL A 17 -5.53 -7.85 1.98
CA VAL A 17 -4.64 -8.33 3.04
C VAL A 17 -4.16 -9.78 2.84
N PRO A 18 -5.03 -10.77 2.50
CA PRO A 18 -4.57 -12.16 2.36
C PRO A 18 -3.53 -12.39 1.26
N VAL A 19 -3.48 -11.53 0.24
CA VAL A 19 -2.56 -11.68 -0.89
C VAL A 19 -1.35 -10.77 -0.79
N LEU A 20 -1.28 -9.91 0.22
CA LEU A 20 -0.24 -8.91 0.34
C LEU A 20 1.15 -9.54 0.50
N GLY A 21 1.26 -10.65 1.23
CA GLY A 21 2.51 -11.39 1.37
C GLY A 21 3.03 -11.94 0.05
N LEU A 22 2.14 -12.47 -0.78
CA LEU A 22 2.49 -12.94 -2.12
C LEU A 22 2.95 -11.78 -3.01
N VAL A 23 2.27 -10.65 -2.92
CA VAL A 23 2.64 -9.44 -3.67
C VAL A 23 4.04 -8.97 -3.27
N ALA A 24 4.36 -8.98 -1.98
CA ALA A 24 5.70 -8.65 -1.49
C ALA A 24 6.76 -9.61 -2.03
N ASP A 25 6.47 -10.91 -2.05
CA ASP A 25 7.38 -11.93 -2.59
C ASP A 25 7.64 -11.71 -4.08
N ILE A 26 6.60 -11.46 -4.87
CA ILE A 26 6.73 -11.22 -6.31
C ILE A 26 7.53 -9.95 -6.58
N ALA A 27 7.24 -8.88 -5.86
CA ALA A 27 7.89 -7.59 -6.05
C ALA A 27 9.31 -7.53 -5.48
N HIS A 28 9.70 -8.49 -4.64
CA HIS A 28 10.93 -8.44 -3.84
C HIS A 28 11.05 -7.11 -3.09
N ALA A 29 9.95 -6.69 -2.49
CA ALA A 29 9.83 -5.39 -1.86
C ALA A 29 9.01 -5.48 -0.58
N MET A 30 9.31 -4.58 0.37
CA MET A 30 8.42 -4.37 1.50
C MET A 30 7.17 -3.65 1.01
N VAL A 31 6.01 -4.19 1.34
CA VAL A 31 4.71 -3.61 0.95
C VAL A 31 3.99 -3.13 2.19
N ARG A 32 3.52 -1.89 2.15
CA ARG A 32 2.71 -1.31 3.23
C ARG A 32 1.43 -0.73 2.66
N ILE A 33 0.35 -0.87 3.43
CA ILE A 33 -0.90 -0.15 3.18
C ILE A 33 -1.02 0.94 4.24
N TYR A 34 -1.14 2.18 3.80
CA TYR A 34 -1.35 3.35 4.66
C TYR A 34 -2.78 3.84 4.52
N VAL A 35 -3.41 4.18 5.64
CA VAL A 35 -4.75 4.76 5.67
C VAL A 35 -4.72 5.98 6.58
N PRO A 36 -5.15 7.17 6.08
CA PRO A 36 -5.19 8.37 6.91
C PRO A 36 -6.12 8.20 8.11
N ASP A 37 -5.72 8.77 9.24
CA ASP A 37 -6.58 8.84 10.39
C ASP A 37 -7.69 9.90 10.19
N ASP A 38 -8.68 9.87 11.06
CA ASP A 38 -9.87 10.75 10.98
C ASP A 38 -9.48 12.24 10.99
N ASP A 39 -8.45 12.60 11.74
CA ASP A 39 -7.96 13.99 11.83
C ASP A 39 -6.97 14.36 10.73
N LYS A 40 -6.56 13.41 9.89
CA LYS A 40 -5.62 13.59 8.77
C LYS A 40 -4.21 14.04 9.17
N ARG A 41 -3.86 13.97 10.45
CA ARG A 41 -2.50 14.25 10.95
C ARG A 41 -1.62 13.01 10.99
N TRP A 42 -2.25 11.83 11.02
CA TRP A 42 -1.60 10.55 11.17
C TRP A 42 -1.95 9.65 10.01
N LEU A 43 -0.98 8.82 9.64
CA LEU A 43 -1.18 7.72 8.69
C LEU A 43 -1.09 6.42 9.49
N ASN A 44 -2.15 5.63 9.44
CA ASN A 44 -2.15 4.32 10.05
C ASN A 44 -1.56 3.31 9.07
N ILE A 45 -0.63 2.50 9.53
CA ILE A 45 -0.12 1.38 8.74
C ILE A 45 -1.04 0.20 8.96
N TYR A 46 -1.94 0.02 8.01
CA TYR A 46 -2.96 -1.02 8.09
C TYR A 46 -2.35 -2.41 8.04
N ARG A 47 -1.35 -2.60 7.18
CA ARG A 47 -0.63 -3.87 7.04
C ARG A 47 0.76 -3.61 6.46
N GLN A 48 1.74 -4.39 6.92
CA GLN A 48 3.08 -4.44 6.36
C GLN A 48 3.43 -5.90 6.08
N GLU A 49 3.99 -6.17 4.91
CA GLU A 49 4.52 -7.48 4.55
C GLU A 49 5.92 -7.34 3.99
N MET A 50 6.80 -8.24 4.43
CA MET A 50 8.15 -8.36 3.92
C MET A 50 8.24 -9.55 2.97
N PRO A 51 9.08 -9.50 1.93
CA PRO A 51 9.32 -10.68 1.10
C PRO A 51 9.99 -11.78 1.94
N ARG A 52 9.55 -13.02 1.76
CA ARG A 52 10.10 -14.18 2.51
C ARG A 52 11.56 -14.45 2.16
N THR A 53 11.97 -14.05 0.96
CA THR A 53 13.33 -14.24 0.46
C THR A 53 14.27 -13.12 0.92
N HIS A 54 13.79 -12.20 1.74
CA HIS A 54 14.60 -11.09 2.22
C HIS A 54 15.60 -11.60 3.27
N LEU A 55 16.84 -11.77 2.82
CA LEU A 55 17.98 -12.12 3.68
C LEU A 55 18.71 -10.82 4.01
N GLY A 56 18.58 -10.32 5.24
CA GLY A 56 19.30 -9.11 5.62
C GLY A 56 18.62 -8.36 6.75
N VAL A 57 18.74 -7.03 6.72
CA VAL A 57 18.24 -6.17 7.80
C VAL A 57 16.74 -6.39 7.98
N GLN A 58 16.37 -6.93 9.15
CA GLN A 58 14.98 -7.08 9.50
C GLN A 58 14.41 -5.71 9.82
N GLN A 59 13.44 -5.28 9.02
CA GLN A 59 12.69 -4.08 9.34
C GLN A 59 11.60 -4.42 10.35
N VAL A 60 11.39 -3.51 11.28
CA VAL A 60 10.34 -3.66 12.30
C VAL A 60 8.98 -3.71 11.61
N ASP A 61 8.15 -4.68 11.99
CA ASP A 61 6.77 -4.73 11.54
C ASP A 61 6.00 -3.56 12.16
N MET A 62 5.53 -2.67 11.30
CA MET A 62 4.81 -1.46 11.69
C MET A 62 3.29 -1.61 11.58
N THR A 63 2.79 -2.83 11.32
CA THR A 63 1.36 -3.08 11.24
C THR A 63 0.64 -2.55 12.48
N VAL A 64 -0.50 -1.89 12.29
CA VAL A 64 -1.34 -1.20 13.27
C VAL A 64 -0.67 0.00 13.97
N ARG A 65 0.54 0.37 13.58
CA ARG A 65 1.19 1.58 14.10
C ARG A 65 0.82 2.80 13.24
N SER A 66 1.04 3.98 13.81
CA SER A 66 0.78 5.25 13.13
C SER A 66 2.06 6.04 12.95
N VAL A 67 2.16 6.74 11.84
CA VAL A 67 3.23 7.71 11.58
C VAL A 67 2.62 9.06 11.27
N ARG A 68 3.36 10.12 11.55
CA ARG A 68 2.87 11.46 11.24
C ARG A 68 2.89 11.70 9.73
N VAL A 69 1.87 12.38 9.24
CA VAL A 69 1.79 12.78 7.84
C VAL A 69 3.03 13.58 7.41
N VAL A 70 3.53 14.45 8.30
CA VAL A 70 4.72 15.28 7.99
C VAL A 70 6.00 14.45 7.84
N GLU A 71 6.05 13.25 8.40
CA GLU A 71 7.18 12.34 8.28
C GLU A 71 7.12 11.51 6.99
N GLU A 72 5.97 11.49 6.31
CA GLU A 72 5.74 10.71 5.10
C GLU A 72 5.14 11.60 3.99
N PRO A 73 5.90 12.59 3.51
CA PRO A 73 5.37 13.54 2.53
C PRO A 73 5.01 12.90 1.19
N ILE A 74 5.70 11.84 0.79
CA ILE A 74 5.42 11.12 -0.47
C ILE A 74 4.07 10.40 -0.36
N ILE A 75 3.82 9.72 0.76
CA ILE A 75 2.54 9.04 1.01
C ILE A 75 1.40 10.06 1.03
N ASN A 76 1.59 11.15 1.74
CA ASN A 76 0.58 12.20 1.82
C ASN A 76 0.26 12.81 0.46
N ARG A 77 1.27 13.06 -0.36
CA ARG A 77 1.06 13.58 -1.72
C ARG A 77 0.26 12.61 -2.58
N CYS A 78 0.58 11.32 -2.50
CA CYS A 78 -0.16 10.30 -3.22
C CYS A 78 -1.64 10.30 -2.85
N ILE A 79 -1.95 10.35 -1.56
CA ILE A 79 -3.32 10.29 -1.07
C ILE A 79 -4.09 11.58 -1.39
N THR A 80 -3.49 12.75 -1.11
CA THR A 80 -4.19 14.03 -1.28
C THR A 80 -4.41 14.39 -2.74
N ARG A 81 -3.49 14.01 -3.62
CA ARG A 81 -3.58 14.30 -5.06
C ARG A 81 -4.11 13.15 -5.88
N ASN A 82 -4.30 11.98 -5.27
CA ASN A 82 -4.75 10.76 -5.95
C ASN A 82 -3.88 10.42 -7.17
N ILE A 83 -2.56 10.43 -6.96
CA ILE A 83 -1.57 10.16 -8.00
C ILE A 83 -0.52 9.16 -7.49
N SER A 84 0.06 8.40 -8.43
CA SER A 84 1.23 7.57 -8.13
C SER A 84 2.47 8.45 -7.98
N VAL A 85 3.32 8.12 -7.02
CA VAL A 85 4.55 8.88 -6.75
C VAL A 85 5.71 7.90 -6.62
N ILE A 86 6.83 8.23 -7.25
CA ILE A 86 8.09 7.50 -7.11
C ILE A 86 9.06 8.38 -6.37
N GLY A 87 9.70 7.84 -5.34
CA GLY A 87 10.69 8.55 -4.55
C GLY A 87 11.85 7.65 -4.18
N ARG A 88 12.82 8.24 -3.50
CA ARG A 88 13.95 7.52 -2.93
C ARG A 88 14.07 7.91 -1.47
N ARG A 89 14.43 6.93 -0.66
CA ARG A 89 14.67 7.15 0.77
C ARG A 89 16.07 6.67 1.10
N GLU A 90 16.84 7.49 1.80
CA GLU A 90 18.13 7.12 2.34
C GLU A 90 17.93 6.53 3.73
N TRP A 91 18.32 5.26 3.91
CA TRP A 91 18.22 4.57 5.20
C TRP A 91 19.45 4.84 6.07
N GLU A 92 20.61 4.77 5.43
CA GLU A 92 21.91 5.03 6.02
C GLU A 92 22.71 5.83 5.00
N LEU A 93 23.77 6.48 5.43
CA LEU A 93 24.62 7.28 4.56
C LEU A 93 25.08 6.44 3.35
N GLY A 94 24.67 6.83 2.15
CA GLY A 94 25.00 6.16 0.91
C GLY A 94 24.11 4.98 0.53
N SER A 95 23.16 4.58 1.38
CA SER A 95 22.24 3.47 1.09
C SER A 95 20.83 4.00 0.80
N PHE A 96 20.36 3.82 -0.43
CA PHE A 96 19.06 4.30 -0.89
C PHE A 96 18.11 3.14 -1.12
N SER A 97 16.85 3.39 -0.83
CA SER A 97 15.74 2.52 -1.17
C SER A 97 14.83 3.24 -2.16
N SER A 98 14.44 2.55 -3.21
CA SER A 98 13.41 3.04 -4.11
C SER A 98 12.04 2.84 -3.46
N PHE A 99 11.17 3.82 -3.63
CA PHE A 99 9.91 3.89 -2.95
C PHE A 99 8.84 4.30 -3.95
N THR A 100 7.95 3.37 -4.27
CA THR A 100 6.87 3.61 -5.23
C THR A 100 5.54 3.51 -4.49
N VAL A 101 4.70 4.50 -4.67
CA VAL A 101 3.43 4.61 -3.95
C VAL A 101 2.29 4.76 -4.94
N TYR A 102 1.23 3.99 -4.72
CA TYR A 102 0.02 4.01 -5.54
C TYR A 102 -1.19 4.33 -4.68
N PRO A 103 -2.10 5.17 -5.16
CA PRO A 103 -3.33 5.48 -4.41
C PRO A 103 -4.28 4.28 -4.40
N LEU A 104 -4.92 4.07 -3.27
CA LEU A 104 -6.03 3.13 -3.15
C LEU A 104 -7.33 3.91 -3.27
N THR A 105 -8.11 3.58 -4.28
CA THR A 105 -9.36 4.25 -4.57
C THR A 105 -10.53 3.29 -4.41
N ASP A 106 -11.67 3.83 -4.00
CA ASP A 106 -12.93 3.09 -4.03
C ASP A 106 -13.54 3.13 -5.43
N TYR A 107 -14.72 2.51 -5.60
CA TYR A 107 -15.38 2.44 -6.90
C TYR A 107 -15.89 3.80 -7.39
N ARG A 108 -15.94 4.79 -6.51
CA ARG A 108 -16.30 6.17 -6.86
C ARG A 108 -15.08 7.00 -7.24
N GLY A 109 -13.87 6.42 -7.18
CA GLY A 109 -12.64 7.10 -7.49
C GLY A 109 -12.06 7.90 -6.33
N LYS A 110 -12.65 7.82 -5.13
CA LYS A 110 -12.14 8.51 -3.95
C LYS A 110 -10.95 7.76 -3.38
N CYS A 111 -9.83 8.46 -3.20
CA CYS A 111 -8.64 7.90 -2.57
C CYS A 111 -8.82 7.83 -1.06
N PHE A 112 -8.68 6.63 -0.49
CA PHE A 112 -8.82 6.41 0.95
C PHE A 112 -7.56 5.87 1.59
N GLY A 113 -6.50 5.66 0.81
CA GLY A 113 -5.26 5.15 1.32
C GLY A 113 -4.20 5.06 0.23
N ALA A 114 -3.10 4.40 0.55
CA ALA A 114 -2.01 4.19 -0.39
C ALA A 114 -1.33 2.86 -0.13
N VAL A 115 -0.80 2.25 -1.20
CA VAL A 115 0.07 1.08 -1.09
C VAL A 115 1.46 1.48 -1.55
N SER A 116 2.48 1.15 -0.74
CA SER A 116 3.87 1.47 -1.04
C SER A 116 4.70 0.20 -1.24
N PHE A 117 5.61 0.28 -2.19
CA PHE A 117 6.63 -0.75 -2.47
C PHE A 117 8.00 -0.13 -2.19
N SER A 118 8.73 -0.70 -1.26
CA SER A 118 10.05 -0.21 -0.86
C SER A 118 11.09 -1.31 -1.09
N THR A 119 12.10 -1.02 -1.91
CA THR A 119 13.15 -1.98 -2.24
C THR A 119 14.45 -1.27 -2.60
N SER A 120 15.59 -1.92 -2.30
CA SER A 120 16.92 -1.43 -2.70
C SER A 120 17.26 -1.76 -4.16
N THR A 121 16.54 -2.71 -4.76
CA THR A 121 16.78 -3.18 -6.13
C THR A 121 15.49 -3.07 -6.93
N PRO A 122 15.09 -1.85 -7.34
CA PRO A 122 13.81 -1.66 -7.99
C PRO A 122 13.78 -2.30 -9.38
N ASP A 123 12.74 -3.08 -9.63
CA ASP A 123 12.37 -3.53 -10.97
C ASP A 123 10.95 -3.06 -11.21
N ASN A 124 10.80 -1.97 -11.94
CA ASN A 124 9.50 -1.33 -12.16
C ASN A 124 8.52 -2.25 -12.88
N THR A 125 9.00 -3.14 -13.75
CA THR A 125 8.15 -4.10 -14.45
C THR A 125 7.56 -5.10 -13.47
N ILE A 126 8.37 -5.65 -12.58
CA ILE A 126 7.93 -6.63 -11.58
C ILE A 126 6.99 -5.96 -10.56
N ILE A 127 7.33 -4.76 -10.11
CA ILE A 127 6.48 -4.00 -9.16
C ILE A 127 5.12 -3.74 -9.81
N ARG A 128 5.09 -3.36 -11.08
CA ARG A 128 3.84 -3.12 -11.81
C ARG A 128 3.00 -4.38 -11.92
N MET A 129 3.62 -5.51 -12.21
CA MET A 129 2.94 -6.81 -12.26
C MET A 129 2.33 -7.19 -10.91
N ALA A 130 3.09 -6.98 -9.83
CA ALA A 130 2.62 -7.26 -8.47
C ALA A 130 1.44 -6.35 -8.09
N LEU A 131 1.51 -5.07 -8.45
CA LEU A 131 0.42 -4.13 -8.24
C LEU A 131 -0.83 -4.53 -9.04
N ASP A 132 -0.66 -4.90 -10.31
CA ASP A 132 -1.78 -5.32 -11.16
C ASP A 132 -2.47 -6.57 -10.59
N LEU A 133 -1.71 -7.52 -10.07
CA LEU A 133 -2.28 -8.68 -9.37
C LEU A 133 -3.16 -8.24 -8.19
N LEU A 134 -2.66 -7.33 -7.36
CA LEU A 134 -3.38 -6.83 -6.20
C LEU A 134 -4.68 -6.11 -6.60
N LEU A 135 -4.61 -5.28 -7.63
CA LEU A 135 -5.77 -4.52 -8.11
C LEU A 135 -6.78 -5.41 -8.84
N ASN A 136 -6.32 -6.43 -9.56
CA ASN A 136 -7.20 -7.36 -10.27
C ASN A 136 -8.01 -8.24 -9.31
N ILE A 137 -7.43 -8.68 -8.22
CA ILE A 137 -8.16 -9.44 -7.20
C ILE A 137 -9.32 -8.61 -6.65
N ARG A 138 -9.07 -7.34 -6.37
CA ARG A 138 -10.12 -6.41 -5.95
C ARG A 138 -11.23 -6.29 -7.01
N GLY A 139 -10.85 -6.15 -8.27
CA GLY A 139 -11.78 -6.02 -9.38
C GLY A 139 -12.60 -7.27 -9.61
N MET A 140 -12.00 -8.45 -9.50
CA MET A 140 -12.69 -9.73 -9.64
C MET A 140 -13.76 -9.93 -8.57
N GLU A 141 -13.46 -9.61 -7.32
CA GLU A 141 -14.44 -9.69 -6.24
C GLU A 141 -15.61 -8.73 -6.45
N ALA A 142 -15.32 -7.51 -6.86
CA ALA A 142 -16.34 -6.53 -7.19
C ALA A 142 -17.22 -6.99 -8.35
N GLY A 143 -16.62 -7.58 -9.40
CA GLY A 143 -17.33 -8.14 -10.53
C GLY A 143 -18.25 -9.29 -10.14
N ASN A 144 -17.76 -10.20 -9.29
CA ASN A 144 -18.55 -11.33 -8.79
C ASN A 144 -19.76 -10.86 -7.97
N GLU A 145 -19.59 -9.86 -7.12
CA GLU A 145 -20.69 -9.30 -6.35
C GLU A 145 -21.73 -8.66 -7.26
N HIS A 146 -21.29 -7.98 -8.31
CA HIS A 146 -22.18 -7.36 -9.28
C HIS A 146 -23.04 -8.43 -9.99
N TYR A 147 -22.44 -9.52 -10.42
CA TYR A 147 -23.16 -10.62 -11.05
C TYR A 147 -24.15 -11.31 -10.10
N LYS A 148 -23.81 -11.44 -8.83
CA LYS A 148 -24.70 -12.04 -7.84
C LYS A 148 -25.95 -11.22 -7.57
N ARG A 149 -25.90 -9.91 -7.81
CA ARG A 149 -27.04 -8.99 -7.62
C ARG A 149 -27.97 -8.90 -8.83
N MET A 150 -27.53 -9.41 -9.93
CA MET A 150 -28.34 -9.49 -11.15
C MET A 150 -29.15 -10.78 -11.23
#